data_b575f0c0a69f02bd945a58bc3b3bc554
#
_entry.id   b575f0c0a69f02bd945a58bc3b3bc554
#
_cell.length_a   1.000
_cell.length_b   1.000
_cell.length_c   1.000
_cell.angle_alpha   90.00
_cell.angle_beta   90.00
_cell.angle_gamma   90.00
#
_symmetry.space_group_name_H-M   'P 1'
#
loop_
_entity.id
_entity.type
_entity.pdbx_description
1 polymer ?
#
loop_
_entity_poly.entity_id
_entity_poly.type
_entity_poly.pdbx_seq_one_letter_code
_entity_poly.pdbx_strand_id
1 'polypeptide(L)'
;VIVPLTISTAVGAATIVGEREKGTGEFLAHSPATAREIYVGKLIASLVPGYLTTVVGFTLYSLLVNTVVGPEVGGWFFPTAEWWMLMLWVVPPFLAFTLSLVLRLSARVRSTAAAQQASGLVSLPLILVAYGQSSGALFGGSTSPLVIGAIAWVIAGISLTRGVRSVRRGRLLGVANEV
;
A
#
# COMPACT_ATOMS: atom_id res chain seq x y z
N VAL A 1 6.62 -8.37 -0.33
CA VAL A 1 6.29 -7.02 0.17
C VAL A 1 6.67 -5.92 -0.83
N ILE A 2 7.83 -5.99 -1.51
CA ILE A 2 8.30 -4.93 -2.41
C ILE A 2 7.37 -4.73 -3.62
N VAL A 3 6.99 -5.80 -4.32
CA VAL A 3 6.15 -5.72 -5.54
C VAL A 3 4.79 -5.08 -5.29
N PRO A 4 3.99 -5.50 -4.29
CA PRO A 4 2.72 -4.85 -3.99
C PRO A 4 2.90 -3.38 -3.62
N LEU A 5 3.98 -3.08 -2.90
CA LEU A 5 4.26 -1.73 -2.47
C LEU A 5 4.53 -0.81 -3.66
N THR A 6 5.37 -1.23 -4.61
CA THR A 6 5.68 -0.43 -5.81
C THR A 6 4.45 -0.21 -6.69
N ILE A 7 3.63 -1.24 -6.93
CA ILE A 7 2.41 -1.10 -7.72
C ILE A 7 1.41 -0.18 -7.02
N SER A 8 1.11 -0.44 -5.74
CA SER A 8 0.15 0.37 -4.97
C SER A 8 0.59 1.82 -4.83
N THR A 9 1.88 2.09 -4.61
CA THR A 9 2.39 3.46 -4.47
C THR A 9 2.39 4.21 -5.79
N ALA A 10 2.72 3.54 -6.90
CA ALA A 10 2.64 4.14 -8.24
C ALA A 10 1.20 4.52 -8.60
N VAL A 11 0.24 3.61 -8.39
CA VAL A 11 -1.18 3.88 -8.59
C VAL A 11 -1.66 5.00 -7.64
N GLY A 12 -1.31 4.93 -6.36
CA GLY A 12 -1.69 5.94 -5.36
C GLY A 12 -1.14 7.34 -5.70
N ALA A 13 0.09 7.44 -6.19
CA ALA A 13 0.66 8.69 -6.64
C ALA A 13 -0.10 9.25 -7.85
N ALA A 14 -0.44 8.38 -8.81
CA ALA A 14 -1.11 8.77 -10.04
C ALA A 14 -2.59 9.17 -9.83
N THR A 15 -3.28 8.64 -8.82
CA THR A 15 -4.72 8.89 -8.61
C THR A 15 -5.07 10.34 -8.26
N ILE A 16 -4.15 11.13 -7.70
CA ILE A 16 -4.40 12.54 -7.39
C ILE A 16 -3.77 13.44 -8.46
N VAL A 17 -2.46 13.25 -8.69
CA VAL A 17 -1.71 14.15 -9.58
C VAL A 17 -2.06 13.88 -11.03
N GLY A 18 -2.28 12.63 -11.43
CA GLY A 18 -2.69 12.26 -12.78
C GLY A 18 -4.05 12.82 -13.16
N GLU A 19 -5.01 12.90 -12.22
CA GLU A 19 -6.29 13.58 -12.46
C GLU A 19 -6.12 15.09 -12.64
N ARG A 20 -5.19 15.70 -11.88
CA ARG A 20 -4.85 17.11 -12.03
C ARG A 20 -4.22 17.40 -13.39
N GLU A 21 -3.25 16.57 -13.83
CA GLU A 21 -2.58 16.74 -15.13
C GLU A 21 -3.54 16.53 -16.32
N LYS A 22 -4.53 15.64 -16.13
CA LYS A 22 -5.55 15.35 -17.17
C LYS A 22 -6.79 16.26 -17.11
N GLY A 23 -6.89 17.15 -16.11
CA GLY A 23 -8.07 18.00 -15.92
C GLY A 23 -9.33 17.25 -15.50
N THR A 24 -9.24 15.96 -15.14
CA THR A 24 -10.41 15.13 -14.80
C THR A 24 -10.92 15.33 -13.37
N GLY A 25 -10.17 16.04 -12.54
CA GLY A 25 -10.57 16.37 -11.17
C GLY A 25 -11.83 17.24 -11.08
N GLU A 26 -12.13 18.04 -12.11
CA GLU A 26 -13.32 18.89 -12.17
C GLU A 26 -14.63 18.08 -12.18
N PHE A 27 -14.66 16.92 -12.82
CA PHE A 27 -15.85 16.05 -12.81
C PHE A 27 -16.19 15.59 -11.39
N LEU A 28 -15.18 15.25 -10.60
CA LEU A 28 -15.37 14.90 -9.20
C LEU A 28 -15.73 16.13 -8.34
N ALA A 29 -15.30 17.33 -8.72
CA ALA A 29 -15.66 18.57 -8.02
C ALA A 29 -17.18 18.86 -8.09
N HIS A 30 -17.83 18.48 -9.17
CA HIS A 30 -19.28 18.62 -9.33
C HIS A 30 -20.09 17.45 -8.74
N SER A 31 -19.41 16.40 -8.25
CA SER A 31 -20.07 15.27 -7.61
C SER A 31 -20.50 15.62 -6.17
N PRO A 32 -21.57 14.99 -5.62
CA PRO A 32 -21.97 15.19 -4.24
C PRO A 32 -21.04 14.49 -3.23
N ALA A 33 -19.97 13.84 -3.68
CA ALA A 33 -19.07 13.07 -2.84
C ALA A 33 -18.31 13.94 -1.82
N THR A 34 -18.24 13.48 -0.61
CA THR A 34 -17.48 14.12 0.47
C THR A 34 -15.97 13.91 0.31
N ALA A 35 -15.15 14.75 0.95
CA ALA A 35 -13.69 14.57 0.96
C ALA A 35 -13.27 13.20 1.51
N ARG A 36 -14.04 12.66 2.48
CA ARG A 36 -13.80 11.35 3.04
C ARG A 36 -14.04 10.23 2.02
N GLU A 37 -15.14 10.28 1.30
CA GLU A 37 -15.48 9.28 0.27
C GLU A 37 -14.47 9.30 -0.86
N ILE A 38 -14.05 10.48 -1.32
CA ILE A 38 -13.01 10.63 -2.33
C ILE A 38 -11.68 10.05 -1.83
N TYR A 39 -11.27 10.37 -0.61
CA TYR A 39 -10.03 9.85 -0.03
C TYR A 39 -10.05 8.31 0.10
N VAL A 40 -11.13 7.76 0.65
CA VAL A 40 -11.29 6.31 0.81
C VAL A 40 -11.39 5.62 -0.54
N GLY A 41 -12.12 6.17 -1.50
CA GLY A 41 -12.20 5.65 -2.86
C GLY A 41 -10.83 5.56 -3.54
N LYS A 42 -10.02 6.64 -3.47
CA LYS A 42 -8.66 6.65 -4.01
C LYS A 42 -7.74 5.66 -3.29
N LEU A 43 -7.88 5.53 -1.98
CA LEU A 43 -7.13 4.56 -1.19
C LEU A 43 -7.45 3.12 -1.63
N ILE A 44 -8.72 2.77 -1.74
CA ILE A 44 -9.17 1.44 -2.17
C ILE A 44 -8.72 1.17 -3.62
N ALA A 45 -8.91 2.12 -4.53
CA ALA A 45 -8.50 2.01 -5.92
C ALA A 45 -6.99 1.77 -6.09
N SER A 46 -6.18 2.23 -5.13
CA SER A 46 -4.73 2.02 -5.13
C SER A 46 -4.33 0.73 -4.41
N LEU A 47 -5.02 0.39 -3.32
CA LEU A 47 -4.70 -0.76 -2.47
C LEU A 47 -5.10 -2.09 -3.13
N VAL A 48 -6.29 -2.13 -3.72
CA VAL A 48 -6.85 -3.38 -4.26
C VAL A 48 -5.98 -3.97 -5.37
N PRO A 49 -5.57 -3.24 -6.44
CA PRO A 49 -4.73 -3.80 -7.48
C PRO A 49 -3.38 -4.31 -6.95
N GLY A 50 -2.72 -3.53 -6.08
CA GLY A 50 -1.44 -3.90 -5.51
C GLY A 50 -1.53 -5.13 -4.60
N TYR A 51 -2.57 -5.23 -3.78
CA TYR A 51 -2.78 -6.39 -2.92
C TYR A 51 -3.15 -7.65 -3.72
N LEU A 52 -4.05 -7.52 -4.70
CA LEU A 52 -4.41 -8.63 -5.58
C LEU A 52 -3.20 -9.16 -6.36
N THR A 53 -2.39 -8.28 -6.93
CA THR A 53 -1.15 -8.67 -7.63
C THR A 53 -0.21 -9.42 -6.69
N THR A 54 -0.15 -9.03 -5.42
CA THR A 54 0.65 -9.72 -4.40
C THR A 54 0.15 -11.13 -4.15
N VAL A 55 -1.15 -11.27 -3.91
CA VAL A 55 -1.76 -12.58 -3.64
C VAL A 55 -1.59 -13.51 -4.83
N VAL A 56 -1.84 -13.02 -6.03
CA VAL A 56 -1.64 -13.80 -7.27
C VAL A 56 -0.16 -14.21 -7.42
N GLY A 57 0.77 -13.26 -7.31
CA GLY A 57 2.20 -13.54 -7.43
C GLY A 57 2.69 -14.51 -6.35
N PHE A 58 2.22 -14.37 -5.11
CA PHE A 58 2.54 -15.29 -4.03
C PHE A 58 2.00 -16.70 -4.28
N THR A 59 0.77 -16.80 -4.78
CA THR A 59 0.16 -18.10 -5.14
C THR A 59 0.95 -18.79 -6.26
N LEU A 60 1.27 -18.05 -7.34
CA LEU A 60 2.06 -18.58 -8.45
C LEU A 60 3.46 -19.02 -7.99
N TYR A 61 4.12 -18.21 -7.15
CA TYR A 61 5.40 -18.56 -6.57
C TYR A 61 5.31 -19.83 -5.69
N SER A 62 4.27 -19.94 -4.86
CA SER A 62 4.03 -21.12 -4.04
C SER A 62 3.82 -22.38 -4.88
N LEU A 63 3.03 -22.29 -5.95
CA LEU A 63 2.84 -23.39 -6.88
C LEU A 63 4.17 -23.83 -7.53
N LEU A 64 4.93 -22.85 -8.03
CA LEU A 64 6.20 -23.12 -8.69
C LEU A 64 7.21 -23.79 -7.75
N VAL A 65 7.36 -23.27 -6.53
CA VAL A 65 8.30 -23.83 -5.54
C VAL A 65 7.90 -25.25 -5.15
N ASN A 66 6.62 -25.53 -4.93
CA ASN A 66 6.16 -26.87 -4.56
C ASN A 66 6.22 -27.87 -5.74
N THR A 67 6.07 -27.41 -6.98
CA THR A 67 6.23 -28.29 -8.15
C THR A 67 7.68 -28.65 -8.44
N VAL A 68 8.62 -27.72 -8.21
CA VAL A 68 10.04 -27.91 -8.49
C VAL A 68 10.75 -28.62 -7.34
N VAL A 69 10.55 -28.17 -6.11
CA VAL A 69 11.28 -28.63 -4.92
C VAL A 69 10.49 -29.68 -4.12
N GLY A 70 9.16 -29.65 -4.21
CA GLY A 70 8.28 -30.57 -3.48
C GLY A 70 8.63 -32.03 -3.62
N PRO A 71 8.96 -32.57 -4.82
CA PRO A 71 9.37 -33.94 -5.00
C PRO A 71 10.63 -34.33 -4.21
N GLU A 72 11.55 -33.37 -3.99
CA GLU A 72 12.81 -33.62 -3.26
C GLU A 72 12.61 -33.63 -1.75
N VAL A 73 11.61 -32.86 -1.24
CA VAL A 73 11.34 -32.74 0.20
C VAL A 73 10.14 -33.56 0.69
N GLY A 74 9.57 -34.39 -0.18
CA GLY A 74 8.51 -35.33 0.18
C GLY A 74 7.08 -34.77 0.09
N GLY A 75 6.87 -33.67 -0.60
CA GLY A 75 5.53 -33.14 -0.89
C GLY A 75 5.39 -31.63 -0.74
N TRP A 76 4.16 -31.19 -0.55
CA TRP A 76 3.84 -29.78 -0.40
C TRP A 76 4.34 -29.22 0.96
N PHE A 77 5.28 -28.25 0.91
CA PHE A 77 5.92 -27.69 2.11
C PHE A 77 5.75 -26.17 2.25
N PHE A 78 5.42 -25.49 1.17
CA PHE A 78 5.26 -24.01 1.15
C PHE A 78 3.89 -23.61 0.56
N PRO A 79 3.20 -22.59 1.10
CA PRO A 79 3.57 -21.74 2.24
C PRO A 79 3.22 -22.37 3.60
N THR A 80 3.97 -21.99 4.62
CA THR A 80 3.63 -22.30 6.01
C THR A 80 2.55 -21.38 6.54
N ALA A 81 1.93 -21.72 7.69
CA ALA A 81 0.92 -20.88 8.34
C ALA A 81 1.42 -19.45 8.61
N GLU A 82 2.71 -19.28 8.91
CA GLU A 82 3.34 -17.98 9.17
C GLU A 82 3.32 -17.09 7.92
N TRP A 83 3.53 -17.65 6.73
CA TRP A 83 3.44 -16.93 5.46
C TRP A 83 2.02 -16.45 5.16
N TRP A 84 1.02 -17.28 5.43
CA TRP A 84 -0.38 -16.89 5.31
C TRP A 84 -0.75 -15.77 6.29
N MET A 85 -0.30 -15.88 7.54
CA MET A 85 -0.49 -14.83 8.53
C MET A 85 0.18 -13.52 8.11
N LEU A 86 1.39 -13.59 7.56
CA LEU A 86 2.07 -12.41 7.03
C LEU A 86 1.29 -11.78 5.89
N MET A 87 0.85 -12.56 4.91
CA MET A 87 0.13 -12.06 3.74
C MET A 87 -1.25 -11.48 4.08
N LEU A 88 -2.00 -12.12 4.98
CA LEU A 88 -3.38 -11.73 5.28
C LEU A 88 -3.49 -10.73 6.44
N TRP A 89 -2.56 -10.78 7.39
CA TRP A 89 -2.63 -9.99 8.62
C TRP A 89 -1.66 -8.80 8.65
N VAL A 90 -0.44 -8.98 8.15
CA VAL A 90 0.61 -7.96 8.25
C VAL A 90 0.66 -7.08 7.01
N VAL A 91 0.61 -7.65 5.82
CA VAL A 91 0.74 -6.88 4.55
C VAL A 91 -0.36 -5.83 4.36
N PRO A 92 -1.67 -6.10 4.57
CA PRO A 92 -2.71 -5.11 4.32
C PRO A 92 -2.57 -3.81 5.11
N PRO A 93 -2.34 -3.81 6.42
CA PRO A 93 -2.18 -2.57 7.18
C PRO A 93 -0.92 -1.80 6.79
N PHE A 94 0.17 -2.49 6.43
CA PHE A 94 1.38 -1.83 5.92
C PHE A 94 1.10 -1.11 4.60
N LEU A 95 0.39 -1.74 3.67
CA LEU A 95 -0.02 -1.09 2.42
C LEU A 95 -0.94 0.10 2.68
N ALA A 96 -1.94 -0.06 3.53
CA ALA A 96 -2.87 1.02 3.89
C ALA A 96 -2.16 2.22 4.53
N PHE A 97 -1.21 1.97 5.42
CA PHE A 97 -0.38 3.00 6.04
C PHE A 97 0.43 3.76 4.98
N THR A 98 1.17 3.02 4.14
CA THR A 98 2.02 3.61 3.08
C THR A 98 1.18 4.43 2.11
N LEU A 99 0.07 3.87 1.63
CA LEU A 99 -0.83 4.58 0.71
C LEU A 99 -1.43 5.84 1.34
N SER A 100 -1.78 5.79 2.63
CA SER A 100 -2.23 6.99 3.36
C SER A 100 -1.18 8.10 3.32
N LEU A 101 0.10 7.77 3.47
CA LEU A 101 1.20 8.74 3.37
C LEU A 101 1.39 9.22 1.92
N VAL A 102 1.39 8.31 0.96
CA VAL A 102 1.54 8.62 -0.47
C VAL A 102 0.43 9.54 -0.95
N LEU A 103 -0.83 9.27 -0.63
CA LEU A 103 -1.96 10.11 -1.00
C LEU A 103 -1.84 11.53 -0.42
N ARG A 104 -1.42 11.64 0.86
CA ARG A 104 -1.20 12.96 1.48
C ARG A 104 -0.04 13.72 0.85
N LEU A 105 1.02 13.02 0.47
CA LEU A 105 2.18 13.61 -0.18
C LEU A 105 1.86 14.03 -1.61
N SER A 106 1.19 13.17 -2.38
CA SER A 106 0.73 13.44 -3.75
C SER A 106 -0.20 14.66 -3.82
N ALA A 107 -1.02 14.88 -2.78
CA ALA A 107 -1.87 16.07 -2.71
C ALA A 107 -1.08 17.38 -2.57
N ARG A 108 0.23 17.34 -2.26
CA ARG A 108 1.10 18.50 -2.06
C ARG A 108 2.03 18.78 -3.24
N VAL A 109 2.28 17.79 -4.10
CA VAL A 109 3.17 17.91 -5.26
C VAL A 109 2.40 18.24 -6.53
N ARG A 110 3.10 18.83 -7.52
CA ARG A 110 2.46 19.36 -8.74
C ARG A 110 2.60 18.47 -9.96
N SER A 111 3.46 17.45 -9.93
CA SER A 111 3.66 16.54 -11.09
C SER A 111 3.63 15.09 -10.66
N THR A 112 3.19 14.21 -11.56
CA THR A 112 3.15 12.75 -11.37
C THR A 112 4.54 12.18 -11.11
N ALA A 113 5.56 12.68 -11.81
CA ALA A 113 6.95 12.28 -11.60
C ALA A 113 7.44 12.62 -10.18
N ALA A 114 7.16 13.84 -9.67
CA ALA A 114 7.50 14.22 -8.31
C ALA A 114 6.73 13.40 -7.27
N ALA A 115 5.45 13.07 -7.54
CA ALA A 115 4.66 12.21 -6.66
C ALA A 115 5.21 10.78 -6.60
N GLN A 116 5.65 10.22 -7.71
CA GLN A 116 6.25 8.89 -7.76
C GLN A 116 7.61 8.85 -7.05
N GLN A 117 8.48 9.85 -7.25
CA GLN A 117 9.76 9.96 -6.54
C GLN A 117 9.55 10.06 -5.03
N ALA A 118 8.64 10.92 -4.60
CA ALA A 118 8.29 11.07 -3.19
C ALA A 118 7.69 9.79 -2.59
N SER A 119 6.90 9.04 -3.37
CA SER A 119 6.35 7.74 -2.98
C SER A 119 7.45 6.69 -2.82
N GLY A 120 8.50 6.74 -3.65
CA GLY A 120 9.69 5.90 -3.52
C GLY A 120 10.37 6.11 -2.16
N LEU A 121 10.54 7.36 -1.73
CA LEU A 121 11.12 7.67 -0.42
C LEU A 121 10.26 7.13 0.75
N VAL A 122 8.94 7.21 0.63
CA VAL A 122 8.03 6.64 1.65
C VAL A 122 8.14 5.11 1.71
N SER A 123 8.53 4.47 0.62
CA SER A 123 8.70 3.01 0.55
C SER A 123 10.01 2.52 1.18
N LEU A 124 11.04 3.37 1.31
CA LEU A 124 12.34 2.97 1.87
C LEU A 124 12.28 2.36 3.26
N PRO A 125 11.57 2.92 4.27
CA PRO A 125 11.45 2.29 5.58
C PRO A 125 10.84 0.89 5.52
N LEU A 126 9.90 0.67 4.59
CA LEU A 126 9.24 -0.62 4.42
C LEU A 126 10.14 -1.65 3.74
N ILE A 127 11.03 -1.21 2.85
CA ILE A 127 12.07 -2.07 2.29
C ILE A 127 13.03 -2.50 3.38
N LEU A 128 13.41 -1.62 4.30
CA LEU A 128 14.23 -1.96 5.47
C LEU A 128 13.54 -2.97 6.39
N VAL A 129 12.23 -2.81 6.63
CA VAL A 129 11.45 -3.80 7.40
C VAL A 129 11.42 -5.14 6.68
N ALA A 130 11.22 -5.17 5.36
CA ALA A 130 11.24 -6.39 4.56
C ALA A 130 12.61 -7.07 4.58
N TYR A 131 13.70 -6.29 4.55
CA TYR A 131 15.05 -6.81 4.68
C TYR A 131 15.31 -7.37 6.07
N GLY A 132 14.94 -6.67 7.14
CA GLY A 132 15.04 -7.16 8.51
C GLY A 132 14.25 -8.44 8.76
N GLN A 133 13.11 -8.60 8.06
CA GLN A 133 12.33 -9.84 8.07
C GLN A 133 13.09 -11.00 7.38
N SER A 134 13.63 -10.76 6.18
CA SER A 134 14.32 -11.81 5.41
C SER A 134 15.64 -12.25 6.06
N SER A 135 16.30 -11.36 6.79
CA SER A 135 17.51 -11.66 7.54
C SER A 135 17.25 -12.36 8.90
N GLY A 136 15.98 -12.56 9.28
CA GLY A 136 15.61 -13.12 10.59
C GLY A 136 15.74 -12.13 11.76
N ALA A 137 16.21 -10.90 11.51
CA ALA A 137 16.43 -9.91 12.56
C ALA A 137 15.13 -9.46 13.25
N LEU A 138 14.00 -9.46 12.53
CA LEU A 138 12.70 -9.08 13.07
C LEU A 138 11.87 -10.25 13.61
N PHE A 139 12.06 -11.46 13.08
CA PHE A 139 11.27 -12.64 13.43
C PHE A 139 12.09 -13.76 14.08
N GLY A 140 13.41 -13.59 14.17
CA GLY A 140 14.31 -14.53 14.90
C GLY A 140 14.17 -14.47 16.42
N GLY A 141 13.31 -13.58 16.94
CA GLY A 141 12.98 -13.44 18.34
C GLY A 141 11.55 -13.87 18.66
N SER A 142 11.17 -13.78 19.93
CA SER A 142 9.86 -14.16 20.47
C SER A 142 8.66 -13.30 19.99
N THR A 143 8.87 -12.36 19.09
CA THR A 143 7.80 -11.44 18.65
C THR A 143 6.94 -12.11 17.57
N SER A 144 5.78 -12.57 17.98
CA SER A 144 4.80 -13.21 17.09
C SER A 144 4.38 -12.26 15.94
N PRO A 145 4.24 -12.74 14.70
CA PRO A 145 3.63 -11.99 13.59
C PRO A 145 2.26 -11.39 13.94
N LEU A 146 1.53 -11.97 14.87
CA LEU A 146 0.28 -11.43 15.41
C LEU A 146 0.47 -10.06 16.06
N VAL A 147 1.50 -9.90 16.90
CA VAL A 147 1.78 -8.61 17.58
C VAL A 147 2.20 -7.55 16.58
N ILE A 148 3.07 -7.90 15.64
CA ILE A 148 3.52 -6.98 14.59
C ILE A 148 2.33 -6.52 13.74
N GLY A 149 1.47 -7.44 13.31
CA GLY A 149 0.26 -7.13 12.58
C GLY A 149 -0.71 -6.25 13.37
N ALA A 150 -0.92 -6.54 14.66
CA ALA A 150 -1.78 -5.72 15.52
C ALA A 150 -1.26 -4.27 15.63
N ILE A 151 0.05 -4.09 15.86
CA ILE A 151 0.68 -2.77 15.89
C ILE A 151 0.53 -2.07 14.53
N ALA A 152 0.74 -2.79 13.43
CA ALA A 152 0.57 -2.25 12.08
C ALA A 152 -0.86 -1.78 11.81
N TRP A 153 -1.88 -2.53 12.27
CA TRP A 153 -3.28 -2.15 12.16
C TRP A 153 -3.60 -0.87 12.95
N VAL A 154 -3.07 -0.73 14.17
CA VAL A 154 -3.23 0.48 14.98
C VAL A 154 -2.60 1.68 14.26
N ILE A 155 -1.36 1.53 13.78
CA ILE A 155 -0.65 2.62 13.06
C ILE A 155 -1.39 2.98 11.77
N ALA A 156 -1.85 1.99 11.00
CA ALA A 156 -2.63 2.22 9.80
C ALA A 156 -3.94 2.96 10.11
N GLY A 157 -4.69 2.54 11.12
CA GLY A 157 -5.91 3.20 11.56
C GLY A 157 -5.70 4.66 11.96
N ILE A 158 -4.66 4.95 12.74
CA ILE A 158 -4.28 6.32 13.10
C ILE A 158 -3.88 7.13 11.85
N SER A 159 -3.11 6.54 10.94
CA SER A 159 -2.69 7.22 9.71
C SER A 159 -3.87 7.53 8.80
N LEU A 160 -4.80 6.59 8.64
CA LEU A 160 -6.00 6.76 7.83
C LEU A 160 -6.93 7.85 8.39
N THR A 161 -7.18 7.84 9.70
CA THR A 161 -8.02 8.86 10.34
C THR A 161 -7.40 10.25 10.25
N ARG A 162 -6.08 10.36 10.43
CA ARG A 162 -5.34 11.61 10.21
C ARG A 162 -5.33 12.00 8.73
N GLY A 163 -5.24 11.05 7.81
CA GLY A 163 -5.32 11.26 6.36
C GLY A 163 -6.63 11.91 5.96
N VAL A 164 -7.74 11.32 6.36
CA VAL A 164 -9.10 11.85 6.11
C VAL A 164 -9.27 13.28 6.64
N ARG A 165 -8.75 13.57 7.83
CA ARG A 165 -8.89 14.89 8.46
C ARG A 165 -7.96 15.96 7.88
N SER A 166 -6.78 15.55 7.38
CA SER A 166 -5.73 16.49 6.95
C SER A 166 -5.87 16.93 5.49
N VAL A 167 -6.63 16.21 4.67
CA VAL A 167 -6.75 16.50 3.24
C VAL A 167 -8.07 17.19 2.94
N ARG A 168 -7.99 18.45 2.49
CA ARG A 168 -9.16 19.20 2.01
C ARG A 168 -9.59 18.69 0.64
N ARG A 169 -10.91 18.73 0.36
CA ARG A 169 -11.51 18.28 -0.90
C ARG A 169 -10.83 18.88 -2.13
N GLY A 170 -10.59 20.21 -2.14
CA GLY A 170 -9.94 20.88 -3.26
C GLY A 170 -8.54 20.34 -3.57
N ARG A 171 -7.75 19.96 -2.54
CA ARG A 171 -6.42 19.36 -2.74
C ARG A 171 -6.48 17.94 -3.30
N LEU A 172 -7.49 17.15 -2.91
CA LEU A 172 -7.71 15.80 -3.44
C LEU A 172 -8.11 15.81 -4.91
N LEU A 173 -8.82 16.86 -5.33
CA LEU A 173 -9.31 17.03 -6.69
C LEU A 173 -8.31 17.77 -7.59
N GLY A 174 -7.25 18.32 -7.03
CA GLY A 174 -6.30 19.12 -7.79
C GLY A 174 -6.79 20.52 -8.20
N VAL A 175 -7.94 20.95 -7.69
CA VAL A 175 -8.60 22.22 -8.05
C VAL A 175 -8.22 23.38 -7.12
N ALA A 176 -7.41 23.16 -6.11
CA ALA A 176 -7.13 24.11 -5.02
C ALA A 176 -6.13 25.22 -5.35
N ASN A 177 -6.15 25.79 -6.53
CA ASN A 177 -5.31 26.95 -6.88
C ASN A 177 -6.11 28.20 -7.28
N GLU A 178 -7.40 28.25 -7.01
CA GLU A 178 -8.17 29.46 -7.20
C GLU A 178 -8.83 29.88 -5.87
N VAL A 179 -8.04 30.45 -4.98
CA VAL A 179 -8.39 31.60 -4.09
C VAL A 179 -7.14 32.01 -3.34
#